data_762a1fa5229e7233e53c96f8ad38df62
#
_entry.id   762a1fa5229e7233e53c96f8ad38df62
#
_cell.length_a   1.000
_cell.length_b   1.000
_cell.length_c   1.000
_cell.angle_alpha   90.00
_cell.angle_beta   90.00
_cell.angle_gamma   90.00
#
_symmetry.space_group_name_H-M   'P 1'
#
loop_
_entity.id
_entity.type
_entity.pdbx_description
1 polymer ?
#
loop_
_entity_poly.entity_id
_entity_poly.type
_entity_poly.pdbx_seq_one_letter_code
_entity_poly.pdbx_strand_id
1 'polypeptide(L)'
;MIEWLPKEHYTLEDLRAVCAILRDPADGCPWDKVQTHQSIRKNFLEETCEALEAIDADDPDMLREELGDVLMQVALHVCMEEEAGRFTLSDVCLSLIHI
;
A
#
# COMPACT_ATOMS: atom_id res chain seq x y z
N MET A 1 -9.45 -15.59 -9.61
CA MET A 1 -9.03 -14.51 -10.52
C MET A 1 -9.58 -13.18 -10.03
N ILE A 2 -8.77 -12.15 -10.08
CA ILE A 2 -9.15 -10.82 -9.62
C ILE A 2 -9.98 -10.15 -10.71
N GLU A 3 -11.20 -9.72 -10.36
CA GLU A 3 -12.02 -8.89 -11.24
C GLU A 3 -11.80 -7.43 -10.86
N TRP A 4 -11.46 -6.63 -11.85
CA TRP A 4 -11.18 -5.23 -11.65
C TRP A 4 -11.95 -4.38 -12.67
N LEU A 5 -12.80 -3.48 -12.17
CA LEU A 5 -13.55 -2.55 -13.01
C LEU A 5 -12.86 -1.19 -12.98
N PRO A 6 -12.41 -0.67 -14.15
CA PRO A 6 -11.79 0.64 -14.20
C PRO A 6 -12.71 1.76 -13.72
N LYS A 7 -12.14 2.75 -13.05
CA LYS A 7 -12.81 3.96 -12.59
C LYS A 7 -12.05 5.17 -13.11
N GLU A 8 -12.69 6.33 -13.14
CA GLU A 8 -12.01 7.60 -13.45
C GLU A 8 -11.19 8.11 -12.28
N HIS A 9 -11.66 7.85 -11.05
CA HIS A 9 -11.02 8.32 -9.84
C HIS A 9 -10.86 7.19 -8.84
N TYR A 10 -9.68 7.12 -8.22
CA TYR A 10 -9.34 6.13 -7.22
C TYR A 10 -8.99 6.81 -5.90
N THR A 11 -9.35 6.17 -4.79
CA THR A 11 -9.09 6.65 -3.44
C THR A 11 -8.13 5.70 -2.72
N LEU A 12 -7.68 6.12 -1.54
CA LEU A 12 -6.88 5.27 -0.68
C LEU A 12 -7.66 4.01 -0.26
N GLU A 13 -8.97 4.12 -0.08
CA GLU A 13 -9.82 2.96 0.21
C GLU A 13 -9.85 1.97 -0.95
N ASP A 14 -9.84 2.46 -2.20
CA ASP A 14 -9.74 1.59 -3.37
C ASP A 14 -8.40 0.83 -3.36
N LEU A 15 -7.31 1.49 -3.02
CA LEU A 15 -6.00 0.86 -2.93
C LEU A 15 -5.98 -0.21 -1.84
N ARG A 16 -6.54 0.08 -0.66
CA ARG A 16 -6.67 -0.89 0.42
C ARG A 16 -7.48 -2.11 -0.05
N ALA A 17 -8.60 -1.88 -0.75
CA ALA A 17 -9.45 -2.96 -1.26
C ALA A 17 -8.68 -3.84 -2.26
N VAL A 18 -7.88 -3.26 -3.14
CA VAL A 18 -7.03 -4.01 -4.06
C VAL A 18 -6.02 -4.86 -3.29
N CYS A 19 -5.37 -4.30 -2.29
CA CYS A 19 -4.42 -5.05 -1.47
C CYS A 19 -5.10 -6.21 -0.75
N ALA A 20 -6.31 -6.02 -0.24
CA ALA A 20 -7.07 -7.09 0.40
C ALA A 20 -7.37 -8.25 -0.57
N ILE A 21 -7.72 -7.92 -1.82
CA ILE A 21 -7.93 -8.91 -2.88
C ILE A 21 -6.63 -9.68 -3.17
N LEU A 22 -5.52 -8.97 -3.30
CA LEU A 22 -4.21 -9.57 -3.56
C LEU A 22 -3.76 -10.49 -2.43
N ARG A 23 -4.18 -10.22 -1.20
CA ARG A 23 -3.82 -11.02 -0.02
C ARG A 23 -4.84 -12.11 0.31
N ASP A 24 -5.87 -12.31 -0.52
CA ASP A 24 -6.85 -13.37 -0.27
C ASP A 24 -6.12 -14.73 -0.22
N PRO A 25 -6.32 -15.54 0.85
CA PRO A 25 -5.61 -16.81 1.00
C PRO A 25 -5.88 -17.83 -0.10
N ALA A 26 -7.09 -17.78 -0.70
CA ALA A 26 -7.50 -18.73 -1.73
C ALA A 26 -7.13 -18.25 -3.13
N ASP A 27 -7.54 -17.02 -3.48
CA ASP A 27 -7.47 -16.51 -4.84
C ASP A 27 -6.51 -15.33 -5.03
N GLY A 28 -5.78 -14.96 -4.00
CA GLY A 28 -4.87 -13.82 -4.05
C GLY A 28 -3.58 -14.10 -4.81
N CYS A 29 -2.78 -13.05 -4.95
CA CYS A 29 -1.46 -13.14 -5.57
C CYS A 29 -0.54 -14.04 -4.73
N PRO A 30 0.10 -15.04 -5.32
CA PRO A 30 0.99 -15.95 -4.57
C PRO A 30 2.10 -15.24 -3.81
N TRP A 31 2.59 -14.11 -4.31
CA TRP A 31 3.62 -13.32 -3.66
C TRP A 31 3.03 -12.49 -2.51
N ASP A 32 1.98 -11.72 -2.80
CA ASP A 32 1.40 -10.78 -1.83
C ASP A 32 0.76 -11.47 -0.63
N LYS A 33 0.10 -12.59 -0.85
CA LYS A 33 -0.66 -13.27 0.22
C LYS A 33 0.21 -13.89 1.30
N VAL A 34 1.50 -14.11 1.04
CA VAL A 34 2.42 -14.72 2.01
C VAL A 34 3.31 -13.69 2.71
N GLN A 35 3.23 -12.42 2.33
CA GLN A 35 4.07 -11.39 2.92
C GLN A 35 3.66 -11.08 4.35
N THR A 36 4.65 -10.67 5.15
CA THR A 36 4.50 -10.22 6.53
C THR A 36 5.13 -8.85 6.67
N HIS A 37 4.89 -8.18 7.80
CA HIS A 37 5.57 -6.91 8.08
C HIS A 37 7.08 -7.03 7.93
N GLN A 38 7.65 -8.10 8.44
CA GLN A 38 9.09 -8.30 8.41
C GLN A 38 9.59 -8.62 7.00
N SER A 39 8.84 -9.40 6.21
CA SER A 39 9.29 -9.79 4.88
C SER A 39 9.36 -8.62 3.89
N ILE A 40 8.54 -7.58 4.08
CA ILE A 40 8.53 -6.41 3.19
C ILE A 40 9.06 -5.14 3.86
N ARG A 41 9.66 -5.25 5.05
CA ARG A 41 10.23 -4.11 5.76
C ARG A 41 11.30 -3.40 4.93
N LYS A 42 12.18 -4.16 4.31
CA LYS A 42 13.25 -3.63 3.45
C LYS A 42 12.67 -2.96 2.20
N ASN A 43 11.63 -3.55 1.62
CA ASN A 43 10.96 -2.97 0.45
C ASN A 43 10.40 -1.59 0.77
N PHE A 44 9.83 -1.41 1.96
CA PHE A 44 9.32 -0.12 2.42
C PHE A 44 10.42 0.94 2.43
N LEU A 45 11.59 0.59 2.97
CA LEU A 45 12.73 1.49 2.99
C LEU A 45 13.19 1.84 1.57
N GLU A 46 13.32 0.84 0.70
CA GLU A 46 13.77 1.04 -0.68
C GLU A 46 12.82 1.96 -1.45
N GLU A 47 11.51 1.76 -1.34
CA GLU A 47 10.52 2.59 -2.02
C GLU A 47 10.56 4.04 -1.50
N THR A 48 10.77 4.22 -0.20
CA THR A 48 10.94 5.56 0.39
C THR A 48 12.20 6.23 -0.16
N CYS A 49 13.31 5.52 -0.25
CA CYS A 49 14.56 6.06 -0.82
C CYS A 49 14.37 6.47 -2.28
N GLU A 50 13.64 5.70 -3.07
CA GLU A 50 13.35 6.04 -4.47
C GLU A 50 12.51 7.31 -4.58
N ALA A 51 11.56 7.50 -3.65
CA ALA A 51 10.78 8.74 -3.59
C ALA A 51 11.68 9.94 -3.28
N LEU A 52 12.65 9.79 -2.38
CA LEU A 52 13.61 10.84 -2.07
C LEU A 52 14.49 11.19 -3.29
N GLU A 53 14.90 10.19 -4.05
CA GLU A 53 15.66 10.41 -5.30
C GLU A 53 14.85 11.21 -6.31
N ALA A 54 13.56 10.91 -6.43
CA ALA A 54 12.66 11.66 -7.31
C ALA A 54 12.52 13.12 -6.89
N ILE A 55 12.48 13.38 -5.59
CA ILE A 55 12.46 14.75 -5.05
C ILE A 55 13.77 15.47 -5.40
N ASP A 56 14.90 14.82 -5.19
CA ASP A 56 16.21 15.40 -5.48
C ASP A 56 16.40 15.69 -6.97
N ALA A 57 15.82 14.86 -7.82
CA ALA A 57 15.86 15.05 -9.28
C ALA A 57 14.88 16.10 -9.78
N ASP A 58 13.98 16.59 -8.93
CA ASP A 58 12.91 17.52 -9.30
C ASP A 58 12.09 16.99 -10.50
N ASP A 59 11.75 15.72 -10.44
CA ASP A 59 11.02 15.02 -11.50
C ASP A 59 9.61 14.66 -10.99
N PRO A 60 8.57 15.47 -11.35
CA PRO A 60 7.22 15.24 -10.86
C PRO A 60 6.62 13.90 -11.30
N ASP A 61 6.91 13.45 -12.50
CA ASP A 61 6.37 12.19 -13.02
C ASP A 61 6.95 11.00 -12.28
N MET A 62 8.25 11.01 -12.05
CA MET A 62 8.94 9.99 -11.26
C MET A 62 8.43 10.00 -9.81
N LEU A 63 8.28 11.19 -9.22
CA LEU A 63 7.78 11.31 -7.86
C LEU A 63 6.38 10.73 -7.71
N ARG A 64 5.50 10.97 -8.69
CA ARG A 64 4.15 10.41 -8.69
C ARG A 64 4.20 8.88 -8.65
N GLU A 65 5.04 8.25 -9.46
CA GLU A 65 5.20 6.80 -9.47
C GLU A 65 5.75 6.28 -8.13
N GLU A 66 6.78 6.92 -7.62
CA GLU A 66 7.42 6.48 -6.37
C GLU A 66 6.52 6.68 -5.16
N LEU A 67 5.72 7.74 -5.13
CA LEU A 67 4.72 7.92 -4.09
C LEU A 67 3.65 6.82 -4.13
N GLY A 68 3.28 6.38 -5.32
CA GLY A 68 2.38 5.23 -5.49
C GLY A 68 2.96 3.96 -4.87
N ASP A 69 4.24 3.71 -5.12
CA ASP A 69 4.94 2.54 -4.57
C ASP A 69 5.03 2.61 -3.04
N VAL A 70 5.25 3.80 -2.47
CA VAL A 70 5.24 4.00 -1.01
C VAL A 70 3.84 3.75 -0.45
N LEU A 71 2.79 4.27 -1.11
CA LEU A 71 1.41 4.03 -0.70
C LEU A 71 1.05 2.55 -0.73
N MET A 72 1.55 1.81 -1.71
CA MET A 72 1.34 0.36 -1.78
C MET A 72 1.91 -0.34 -0.55
N GLN A 73 3.09 0.06 -0.10
CA GLN A 73 3.69 -0.48 1.12
C GLN A 73 2.81 -0.19 2.34
N VAL A 74 2.33 1.05 2.47
CA VAL A 74 1.43 1.43 3.55
C VAL A 74 0.16 0.57 3.52
N ALA A 75 -0.46 0.43 2.34
CA ALA A 75 -1.69 -0.35 2.19
C ALA A 75 -1.50 -1.82 2.54
N LEU A 76 -0.37 -2.42 2.16
CA LEU A 76 -0.06 -3.81 2.50
C LEU A 76 0.05 -4.00 4.01
N HIS A 77 0.77 -3.11 4.70
CA HIS A 77 0.89 -3.17 6.16
C HIS A 77 -0.45 -2.98 6.86
N VAL A 78 -1.28 -2.07 6.35
CA VAL A 78 -2.63 -1.86 6.89
C VAL A 78 -3.48 -3.13 6.71
N CYS A 79 -3.44 -3.76 5.54
CA CYS A 79 -4.19 -4.99 5.29
C CYS A 79 -3.77 -6.11 6.25
N MET A 80 -2.48 -6.24 6.52
CA MET A 80 -1.98 -7.22 7.50
C MET A 80 -2.56 -6.98 8.89
N GLU A 81 -2.66 -5.73 9.31
CA GLU A 81 -3.23 -5.37 10.61
C GLU A 81 -4.74 -5.55 10.66
N GLU A 82 -5.45 -5.28 9.56
CA GLU A 82 -6.88 -5.55 9.46
C GLU A 82 -7.16 -7.05 9.54
N GLU A 83 -6.35 -7.88 8.88
CA GLU A 83 -6.44 -9.34 8.96
C GLU A 83 -6.25 -9.84 10.39
N ALA A 84 -5.35 -9.23 11.14
CA ALA A 84 -5.07 -9.57 12.54
C ALA A 84 -6.08 -8.95 13.52
N GLY A 85 -6.98 -8.08 13.05
CA GLY A 85 -7.97 -7.43 13.90
C GLY A 85 -7.38 -6.37 14.84
N ARG A 86 -6.20 -5.80 14.53
CA ARG A 86 -5.54 -4.86 15.43
C ARG A 86 -5.85 -3.40 15.12
N PHE A 87 -5.91 -3.01 13.84
CA PHE A 87 -6.37 -1.67 13.45
C PHE A 87 -6.76 -1.64 11.97
N THR A 88 -7.41 -0.56 11.57
CA THR A 88 -7.92 -0.35 10.20
C THR A 88 -7.25 0.85 9.55
N LEU A 89 -7.46 1.01 8.25
CA LEU A 89 -7.04 2.22 7.52
C LEU A 89 -7.63 3.48 8.16
N SER A 90 -8.90 3.43 8.57
CA SER A 90 -9.56 4.55 9.24
C SER A 90 -8.81 4.93 10.52
N ASP A 91 -8.36 3.96 11.29
CA ASP A 91 -7.58 4.21 12.52
C ASP A 91 -6.26 4.91 12.20
N VAL A 92 -5.59 4.52 11.13
CA VAL A 92 -4.34 5.14 10.70
C VAL A 92 -4.57 6.60 10.32
N CYS A 93 -5.60 6.88 9.54
CA CYS A 93 -5.96 8.25 9.15
C CYS A 93 -6.33 9.09 10.38
N LEU A 94 -7.12 8.52 11.29
CA LEU A 94 -7.55 9.20 12.52
C LEU A 94 -6.35 9.57 13.40
N SER A 95 -5.36 8.70 13.52
CA SER A 95 -4.19 8.94 14.37
C SER A 95 -3.39 10.15 13.88
N LEU A 96 -3.38 10.40 12.57
CA LEU A 96 -2.71 11.57 11.99
C LEU A 96 -3.53 12.84 12.12
N ILE A 97 -4.84 12.75 11.82
CA ILE A 97 -5.75 13.90 11.79
C ILE A 97 -6.10 14.37 13.19
N HIS A 98 -6.21 13.45 14.13
CA HIS A 98 -6.56 13.71 15.53
C HIS A 98 -5.33 14.17 16.31
N ILE A 99 -4.90 15.36 16.04
CA ILE A 99 -3.77 15.97 16.74
C ILE A 99 -4.25 17.01 17.75
#